data_b3a95be896dc39aec41e7cab0fa58128
#
_entry.id   b3a95be896dc39aec41e7cab0fa58128
#
_cell.length_a   1.000
_cell.length_b   1.000
_cell.length_c   1.000
_cell.angle_alpha   90.00
_cell.angle_beta   90.00
_cell.angle_gamma   90.00
#
_symmetry.space_group_name_H-M   'P 1'
#
loop_
_entity.id
_entity.type
_entity.pdbx_description
1 polymer ?
#
loop_
_entity_poly.entity_id
_entity_poly.type
_entity_poly.pdbx_seq_one_letter_code
_entity_poly.pdbx_strand_id
1 'polypeptide(L)'
;MEFGIFLNGYIPGPAAHDSQCEHDELLEQAKYAVFADKHNWKYVWFGEHHGLVEYSHMSAPEVVMGWVAGQTDYIHLCSGITSLPTLKEHPARIAERAAMLDHMTNRRFEFGTGRGAGSHELKMFNVMDTDITKSMWDEVIREIPR
;
A
#
# COMPACT_ATOMS: atom_id res chain seq x y z
N MET A 1 -20.43 14.64 -0.85
CA MET A 1 -20.01 13.22 -0.87
C MET A 1 -18.59 13.20 -1.38
N GLU A 2 -17.69 12.46 -0.74
CA GLU A 2 -16.31 12.32 -1.18
C GLU A 2 -16.12 10.91 -1.78
N PHE A 3 -15.39 10.82 -2.87
CA PHE A 3 -15.14 9.57 -3.58
C PHE A 3 -13.67 9.18 -3.47
N GLY A 4 -13.42 7.88 -3.44
CA GLY A 4 -12.09 7.30 -3.52
C GLY A 4 -12.08 6.05 -4.40
N ILE A 5 -10.90 5.72 -4.93
CA ILE A 5 -10.66 4.46 -5.64
C ILE A 5 -9.71 3.60 -4.82
N PHE A 6 -9.82 2.29 -4.97
CA PHE A 6 -8.90 1.31 -4.40
C PHE A 6 -8.12 0.62 -5.52
N LEU A 7 -6.80 0.66 -5.43
CA LEU A 7 -5.87 0.14 -6.41
C LEU A 7 -5.11 -1.05 -5.82
N ASN A 8 -5.23 -2.20 -6.45
CA ASN A 8 -4.68 -3.46 -5.94
C ASN A 8 -3.69 -4.14 -6.89
N GLY A 9 -3.54 -3.67 -8.12
CA GLY A 9 -2.65 -4.28 -9.12
C GLY A 9 -3.05 -5.72 -9.42
N TYR A 10 -4.31 -5.96 -9.78
CA TYR A 10 -4.84 -7.28 -10.05
C TYR A 10 -4.64 -7.69 -11.51
N ILE A 11 -3.99 -8.83 -11.72
CA ILE A 11 -3.81 -9.44 -13.05
C ILE A 11 -4.41 -10.84 -13.03
N PRO A 12 -5.45 -11.13 -13.84
CA PRO A 12 -6.13 -12.41 -13.80
C PRO A 12 -5.39 -13.52 -14.54
N GLY A 13 -5.50 -14.73 -14.03
CA GLY A 13 -5.13 -15.98 -14.68
C GLY A 13 -3.64 -16.09 -15.08
N PRO A 14 -3.33 -16.71 -16.23
CA PRO A 14 -1.94 -16.96 -16.62
C PRO A 14 -1.10 -15.68 -16.84
N ALA A 15 -1.75 -14.57 -17.18
CA ALA A 15 -1.10 -13.27 -17.36
C ALA A 15 -0.43 -12.76 -16.08
N ALA A 16 -0.84 -13.23 -14.89
CA ALA A 16 -0.22 -12.88 -13.61
C ALA A 16 1.25 -13.30 -13.50
N HIS A 17 1.72 -14.21 -14.36
CA HIS A 17 3.11 -14.64 -14.42
C HIS A 17 3.91 -14.01 -15.57
N ASP A 18 3.32 -13.05 -16.28
CA ASP A 18 3.96 -12.33 -17.37
C ASP A 18 4.48 -10.97 -16.89
N SER A 19 5.79 -10.78 -16.98
CA SER A 19 6.44 -9.55 -16.51
C SER A 19 6.03 -8.30 -17.28
N GLN A 20 5.62 -8.44 -18.54
CA GLN A 20 5.11 -7.30 -19.30
C GLN A 20 3.71 -6.91 -18.82
N CYS A 21 2.85 -7.90 -18.53
CA CYS A 21 1.54 -7.64 -17.95
C CYS A 21 1.65 -6.98 -16.58
N GLU A 22 2.61 -7.40 -15.75
CA GLU A 22 2.91 -6.76 -14.46
C GLU A 22 3.35 -5.31 -14.62
N HIS A 23 4.28 -5.05 -15.54
CA HIS A 23 4.75 -3.69 -15.85
C HIS A 23 3.59 -2.80 -16.29
N ASP A 24 2.78 -3.26 -17.23
CA ASP A 24 1.68 -2.48 -17.79
C ASP A 24 0.61 -2.20 -16.73
N GLU A 25 0.28 -3.19 -15.90
CA GLU A 25 -0.70 -3.04 -14.81
C GLU A 25 -0.24 -2.01 -13.76
N LEU A 26 1.01 -2.09 -13.29
CA LEU A 26 1.51 -1.13 -12.29
C LEU A 26 1.48 0.30 -12.80
N LEU A 27 1.84 0.53 -14.08
CA LEU A 27 1.73 1.84 -14.70
C LEU A 27 0.27 2.28 -14.91
N GLU A 28 -0.62 1.35 -15.22
CA GLU A 28 -2.05 1.66 -15.38
C GLU A 28 -2.69 2.05 -14.05
N GLN A 29 -2.36 1.37 -12.94
CA GLN A 29 -2.79 1.76 -11.60
C GLN A 29 -2.34 3.20 -11.27
N ALA A 30 -1.09 3.55 -11.59
CA ALA A 30 -0.60 4.92 -11.41
C ALA A 30 -1.38 5.95 -12.26
N LYS A 31 -1.72 5.62 -13.50
CA LYS A 31 -2.53 6.47 -14.38
C LYS A 31 -3.96 6.66 -13.85
N TYR A 32 -4.58 5.62 -13.26
CA TYR A 32 -5.89 5.76 -12.63
C TYR A 32 -5.86 6.76 -11.47
N ALA A 33 -4.82 6.75 -10.65
CA ALA A 33 -4.66 7.73 -9.58
C ALA A 33 -4.54 9.16 -10.12
N VAL A 34 -3.72 9.38 -11.16
CA VAL A 34 -3.57 10.68 -11.83
C VAL A 34 -4.88 11.13 -12.52
N PHE A 35 -5.60 10.19 -13.12
CA PHE A 35 -6.91 10.47 -13.70
C PHE A 35 -7.94 10.88 -12.64
N ALA A 36 -7.97 10.18 -11.51
CA ALA A 36 -8.85 10.49 -10.40
C ALA A 36 -8.57 11.89 -9.80
N ASP A 37 -7.27 12.27 -9.67
CA ASP A 37 -6.87 13.61 -9.26
C ASP A 37 -7.48 14.71 -10.16
N LYS A 38 -7.36 14.53 -11.47
CA LYS A 38 -7.90 15.48 -12.48
C LYS A 38 -9.43 15.55 -12.50
N HIS A 39 -10.11 14.60 -11.90
CA HIS A 39 -11.56 14.53 -11.83
C HIS A 39 -12.11 14.78 -10.42
N ASN A 40 -11.32 15.43 -9.56
CA ASN A 40 -11.70 15.85 -8.21
C ASN A 40 -12.12 14.71 -7.28
N TRP A 41 -11.53 13.52 -7.45
CA TRP A 41 -11.68 12.46 -6.47
C TRP A 41 -10.81 12.77 -5.26
N LYS A 42 -11.30 12.45 -4.06
CA LYS A 42 -10.63 12.83 -2.82
C LYS A 42 -9.53 11.87 -2.40
N TYR A 43 -9.71 10.57 -2.64
CA TYR A 43 -8.83 9.54 -2.12
C TYR A 43 -8.45 8.50 -3.17
N VAL A 44 -7.18 8.06 -3.13
CA VAL A 44 -6.73 6.84 -3.79
C VAL A 44 -6.08 5.94 -2.73
N TRP A 45 -6.60 4.73 -2.59
CA TRP A 45 -6.12 3.72 -1.65
C TRP A 45 -5.30 2.69 -2.39
N PHE A 46 -4.07 2.45 -1.91
CA PHE A 46 -3.18 1.44 -2.46
C PHE A 46 -3.13 0.25 -1.52
N GLY A 47 -3.50 -0.94 -2.03
CA GLY A 47 -3.35 -2.20 -1.30
C GLY A 47 -1.88 -2.57 -1.10
N GLU A 48 -1.60 -3.41 -0.12
CA GLU A 48 -0.28 -4.01 0.08
C GLU A 48 -0.44 -5.52 0.22
N HIS A 49 0.13 -6.29 -0.73
CA HIS A 49 0.04 -7.74 -0.76
C HIS A 49 1.36 -8.37 -1.19
N HIS A 50 1.66 -9.53 -0.63
CA HIS A 50 2.92 -10.23 -0.86
C HIS A 50 2.69 -11.69 -1.23
N GLY A 51 3.39 -12.16 -2.28
CA GLY A 51 3.35 -13.55 -2.70
C GLY A 51 2.01 -14.05 -3.24
N LEU A 52 1.16 -13.16 -3.69
CA LEU A 52 -0.19 -13.41 -4.19
C LEU A 52 -0.32 -12.98 -5.66
N VAL A 53 0.51 -13.57 -6.55
CA VAL A 53 0.61 -13.14 -7.95
C VAL A 53 -0.75 -13.03 -8.67
N GLU A 54 -1.69 -13.94 -8.37
CA GLU A 54 -3.02 -13.94 -9.01
C GLU A 54 -4.03 -12.99 -8.34
N TYR A 55 -3.63 -12.31 -7.27
CA TYR A 55 -4.50 -11.40 -6.53
C TYR A 55 -4.02 -9.96 -6.56
N SER A 56 -2.72 -9.74 -6.43
CA SER A 56 -2.14 -8.40 -6.40
C SER A 56 -0.65 -8.40 -6.71
N HIS A 57 -0.22 -7.44 -7.50
CA HIS A 57 1.20 -7.14 -7.75
C HIS A 57 1.69 -5.91 -6.95
N MET A 58 0.84 -5.37 -6.07
CA MET A 58 1.15 -4.19 -5.25
C MET A 58 1.92 -4.58 -3.98
N SER A 59 3.18 -4.96 -4.15
CA SER A 59 4.04 -5.41 -3.04
C SER A 59 4.79 -4.29 -2.32
N ALA A 60 4.93 -3.13 -2.98
CA ALA A 60 5.58 -1.95 -2.45
C ALA A 60 4.77 -0.69 -2.86
N PRO A 61 3.56 -0.51 -2.30
CA PRO A 61 2.66 0.58 -2.70
C PRO A 61 3.28 1.97 -2.54
N GLU A 62 4.19 2.16 -1.58
CA GLU A 62 4.90 3.41 -1.37
C GLU A 62 5.76 3.84 -2.57
N VAL A 63 6.24 2.91 -3.38
CA VAL A 63 6.99 3.21 -4.61
C VAL A 63 6.04 3.81 -5.65
N VAL A 64 4.85 3.22 -5.81
CA VAL A 64 3.82 3.74 -6.72
C VAL A 64 3.26 5.07 -6.21
N MET A 65 3.06 5.20 -4.89
CA MET A 65 2.64 6.46 -4.27
C MET A 65 3.65 7.59 -4.55
N GLY A 66 4.95 7.31 -4.40
CA GLY A 66 6.01 8.28 -4.73
C GLY A 66 5.98 8.71 -6.21
N TRP A 67 5.75 7.76 -7.13
CA TRP A 67 5.58 8.05 -8.56
C TRP A 67 4.34 8.91 -8.84
N VAL A 68 3.20 8.62 -8.19
CA VAL A 68 1.95 9.35 -8.33
C VAL A 68 2.02 10.74 -7.69
N ALA A 69 2.71 10.86 -6.55
CA ALA A 69 2.84 12.12 -5.81
C ALA A 69 3.40 13.26 -6.67
N GLY A 70 4.36 12.95 -7.54
CA GLY A 70 4.94 13.93 -8.46
C GLY A 70 4.06 14.33 -9.64
N GLN A 71 2.87 13.73 -9.79
CA GLN A 71 1.96 13.92 -10.93
C GLN A 71 0.55 14.35 -10.50
N THR A 72 0.34 14.57 -9.19
CA THR A 72 -0.97 14.89 -8.60
C THR A 72 -0.87 16.05 -7.63
N ASP A 73 -1.94 16.84 -7.51
CA ASP A 73 -1.98 18.07 -6.71
C ASP A 73 -3.02 18.02 -5.57
N TYR A 74 -4.10 17.27 -5.70
CA TYR A 74 -5.27 17.32 -4.82
C TYR A 74 -5.62 16.00 -4.12
N ILE A 75 -5.50 14.87 -4.83
CA ILE A 75 -5.92 13.57 -4.33
C ILE A 75 -5.04 13.14 -3.16
N HIS A 76 -5.67 12.64 -2.10
CA HIS A 76 -4.96 12.03 -0.98
C HIS A 76 -4.50 10.61 -1.33
N LEU A 77 -3.25 10.32 -1.07
CA LEU A 77 -2.63 9.01 -1.28
C LEU A 77 -2.70 8.21 0.01
N CYS A 78 -3.41 7.12 -0.01
CA CYS A 78 -3.77 6.40 1.21
C CYS A 78 -3.19 4.98 1.20
N SER A 79 -2.56 4.55 2.27
CA SER A 79 -2.21 3.14 2.44
C SER A 79 -3.44 2.31 2.83
N GLY A 80 -3.73 1.29 2.07
CA GLY A 80 -4.89 0.43 2.28
C GLY A 80 -4.57 -1.05 2.37
N ILE A 81 -3.72 -1.47 3.23
CA ILE A 81 -3.10 -0.92 4.45
C ILE A 81 -1.58 -1.07 4.44
N THR A 82 -0.83 -0.34 5.28
CA THR A 82 0.53 -0.70 5.65
C THR A 82 0.48 -1.78 6.73
N SER A 83 1.08 -2.92 6.46
CA SER A 83 1.12 -4.04 7.39
C SER A 83 2.17 -3.83 8.47
N LEU A 84 1.79 -3.82 9.76
CA LEU A 84 2.64 -3.46 10.87
C LEU A 84 3.30 -4.59 11.69
N PRO A 85 3.11 -5.91 11.45
CA PRO A 85 3.82 -6.92 12.23
C PRO A 85 5.33 -6.72 12.18
N THR A 86 5.98 -6.64 13.35
CA THR A 86 7.41 -6.32 13.52
C THR A 86 8.37 -7.26 12.80
N LEU A 87 7.96 -8.51 12.56
CA LEU A 87 8.77 -9.48 11.82
C LEU A 87 8.89 -9.15 10.32
N LYS A 88 7.99 -8.31 9.81
CA LYS A 88 8.01 -7.86 8.43
C LYS A 88 8.95 -6.66 8.26
N GLU A 89 8.83 -5.66 9.12
CA GLU A 89 9.66 -4.46 9.07
C GLU A 89 9.76 -3.76 10.43
N HIS A 90 10.85 -3.07 10.66
CA HIS A 90 11.05 -2.30 11.88
C HIS A 90 10.16 -1.04 11.90
N PRO A 91 9.46 -0.73 13.02
CA PRO A 91 8.55 0.42 13.12
C PRO A 91 9.16 1.77 12.73
N ALA A 92 10.44 1.98 13.06
CA ALA A 92 11.14 3.21 12.68
C ALA A 92 11.21 3.41 11.16
N ARG A 93 11.40 2.33 10.38
CA ARG A 93 11.43 2.41 8.91
C ARG A 93 10.06 2.75 8.33
N ILE A 94 9.02 2.22 8.92
CA ILE A 94 7.63 2.53 8.55
C ILE A 94 7.34 4.01 8.83
N ALA A 95 7.72 4.50 10.02
CA ALA A 95 7.54 5.89 10.41
C ALA A 95 8.29 6.87 9.48
N GLU A 96 9.56 6.56 9.17
CA GLU A 96 10.38 7.37 8.24
C GLU A 96 9.75 7.47 6.85
N ARG A 97 9.27 6.34 6.30
CA ARG A 97 8.59 6.34 4.99
C ARG A 97 7.28 7.11 5.00
N ALA A 98 6.48 6.91 6.04
CA ALA A 98 5.21 7.62 6.19
C ALA A 98 5.45 9.14 6.26
N ALA A 99 6.41 9.58 7.07
CA ALA A 99 6.79 10.99 7.17
C ALA A 99 7.31 11.54 5.84
N MET A 100 8.15 10.77 5.13
CA MET A 100 8.67 11.19 3.83
C MET A 100 7.56 11.33 2.79
N LEU A 101 6.62 10.38 2.73
CA LEU A 101 5.45 10.48 1.84
C LEU A 101 4.58 11.68 2.18
N ASP A 102 4.34 11.95 3.46
CA ASP A 102 3.56 13.10 3.89
C ASP A 102 4.20 14.42 3.45
N HIS A 103 5.52 14.55 3.61
CA HIS A 103 6.27 15.71 3.12
C HIS A 103 6.23 15.83 1.59
N MET A 104 6.50 14.75 0.87
CA MET A 104 6.54 14.76 -0.60
C MET A 104 5.18 15.01 -1.24
N THR A 105 4.11 14.62 -0.58
CA THR A 105 2.72 14.84 -1.03
C THR A 105 2.14 16.16 -0.54
N ASN A 106 2.89 16.96 0.21
CA ASN A 106 2.39 18.19 0.83
C ASN A 106 1.16 17.93 1.73
N ARG A 107 1.31 16.96 2.66
CA ARG A 107 0.28 16.56 3.64
C ARG A 107 -0.97 15.93 3.02
N ARG A 108 -0.83 15.23 1.91
CA ARG A 108 -1.89 14.45 1.27
C ARG A 108 -1.73 12.94 1.51
N PHE A 109 -0.81 12.53 2.37
CA PHE A 109 -0.65 11.12 2.72
C PHE A 109 -1.58 10.72 3.87
N GLU A 110 -2.33 9.66 3.70
CA GLU A 110 -3.22 9.08 4.72
C GLU A 110 -2.69 7.70 5.15
N PHE A 111 -2.26 7.62 6.38
CA PHE A 111 -1.62 6.43 6.91
C PHE A 111 -2.63 5.41 7.44
N GLY A 112 -3.07 4.49 6.60
CA GLY A 112 -3.88 3.35 7.00
C GLY A 112 -3.02 2.16 7.40
N THR A 113 -3.35 1.52 8.52
CA THR A 113 -2.57 0.41 9.07
C THR A 113 -3.38 -0.83 9.33
N GLY A 114 -2.73 -1.99 9.33
CA GLY A 114 -3.35 -3.24 9.69
C GLY A 114 -2.36 -4.31 10.11
N ARG A 115 -2.90 -5.44 10.58
CA ARG A 115 -2.10 -6.59 11.03
C ARG A 115 -1.72 -7.56 9.91
N GLY A 116 -2.21 -7.34 8.68
CA GLY A 116 -2.19 -8.34 7.64
C GLY A 116 -3.23 -9.46 7.91
N ALA A 117 -3.85 -9.99 6.88
CA ALA A 117 -4.89 -11.00 7.00
C ALA A 117 -4.53 -12.33 6.35
N GLY A 118 -3.71 -12.33 5.32
CA GLY A 118 -3.33 -13.51 4.55
C GLY A 118 -2.32 -14.39 5.28
N SER A 119 -2.73 -15.60 5.69
CA SER A 119 -1.81 -16.53 6.38
C SER A 119 -0.60 -16.92 5.53
N HIS A 120 -0.72 -16.96 4.20
CA HIS A 120 0.38 -17.24 3.28
C HIS A 120 1.32 -16.06 3.12
N GLU A 121 0.80 -14.83 3.07
CA GLU A 121 1.62 -13.61 3.08
C GLU A 121 2.45 -13.52 4.36
N LEU A 122 1.81 -13.74 5.50
CA LEU A 122 2.47 -13.71 6.81
C LEU A 122 3.57 -14.77 6.93
N LYS A 123 3.35 -15.96 6.38
CA LYS A 123 4.37 -17.03 6.36
C LYS A 123 5.63 -16.66 5.58
N MET A 124 5.53 -15.86 4.53
CA MET A 124 6.71 -15.35 3.80
C MET A 124 7.63 -14.52 4.70
N PHE A 125 7.07 -13.88 5.72
CA PHE A 125 7.80 -13.10 6.72
C PHE A 125 8.02 -13.88 8.04
N ASN A 126 7.96 -15.21 7.99
CA ASN A 126 8.15 -16.10 9.14
C ASN A 126 7.11 -15.92 10.26
N VAL A 127 5.97 -15.35 9.98
CA VAL A 127 4.84 -15.27 10.92
C VAL A 127 3.99 -16.53 10.76
N MET A 128 4.29 -17.56 11.56
CA MET A 128 3.61 -18.86 11.47
C MET A 128 2.29 -18.88 12.23
N ASP A 129 2.21 -18.15 13.34
CA ASP A 129 0.99 -17.97 14.12
C ASP A 129 0.37 -16.62 13.80
N THR A 130 -0.77 -16.66 13.13
CA THR A 130 -1.49 -15.43 12.73
C THR A 130 -2.17 -14.72 13.90
N ASP A 131 -2.37 -15.40 15.03
CA ASP A 131 -3.05 -14.80 16.20
C ASP A 131 -2.16 -13.76 16.89
N ILE A 132 -0.83 -13.93 16.82
CA ILE A 132 0.12 -12.96 17.39
C ILE A 132 0.15 -11.62 16.64
N THR A 133 -0.32 -11.56 15.39
CA THR A 133 -0.25 -10.34 14.58
C THR A 133 -1.07 -9.19 15.15
N LYS A 134 -2.12 -9.49 15.92
CA LYS A 134 -2.94 -8.46 16.56
C LYS A 134 -2.16 -7.74 17.66
N SER A 135 -1.44 -8.48 18.51
CA SER A 135 -0.61 -7.89 19.56
C SER A 135 0.59 -7.14 18.97
N MET A 136 1.21 -7.68 17.92
CA MET A 136 2.28 -6.99 17.17
C MET A 136 1.80 -5.67 16.58
N TRP A 137 0.63 -5.65 15.96
CA TRP A 137 0.05 -4.42 15.44
C TRP A 137 -0.22 -3.39 16.54
N ASP A 138 -0.79 -3.82 17.68
CA ASP A 138 -1.08 -2.94 18.82
C ASP A 138 0.20 -2.35 19.44
N GLU A 139 1.29 -3.12 19.49
CA GLU A 139 2.60 -2.65 19.93
C GLU A 139 3.16 -1.59 18.97
N VAL A 140 3.27 -1.93 17.69
CA VAL A 140 3.88 -1.06 16.67
C VAL A 140 3.14 0.27 16.51
N ILE A 141 1.80 0.24 16.48
CA ILE A 141 1.02 1.47 16.31
C ILE A 141 1.20 2.48 17.48
N ARG A 142 1.65 2.00 18.62
CA ARG A 142 1.99 2.88 19.77
C ARG A 142 3.39 3.45 19.69
N GLU A 143 4.30 2.77 18.98
CA GLU A 143 5.69 3.18 18.82
C GLU A 143 5.89 4.17 17.66
N ILE A 144 5.03 4.13 16.65
CA ILE A 144 5.09 5.07 15.52
C ILE A 144 4.74 6.47 16.05
N PRO A 145 5.64 7.47 15.96
CA PRO A 145 5.40 8.83 16.43
C PRO A 145 4.17 9.45 15.72
N ARG A 146 3.36 10.17 16.49
CA ARG A 146 2.25 10.94 15.96
C ARG A 146 2.74 12.26 15.36
#